data_54e92ada760717699698ea968b27fb69
#
_entry.id   54e92ada760717699698ea968b27fb69
#
_cell.length_a   1.000
_cell.length_b   1.000
_cell.length_c   1.000
_cell.angle_alpha   90.00
_cell.angle_beta   90.00
_cell.angle_gamma   90.00
#
_symmetry.space_group_name_H-M   'P 1'
#
loop_
_entity.id
_entity.type
_entity.pdbx_description
1 polymer ?
#
loop_
_entity_poly.entity_id
_entity_poly.type
_entity_poly.pdbx_seq_one_letter_code
_entity_poly.pdbx_strand_id
1 'polypeptide(L)'
;MILDTCGLIWLAAGSKELSADALRAIDAAEVVHVSAISAFEIGFKYALGDLDLPCDPEKWYHDVLAHHGLSEVPVDGKVAIASTKLPLIHRDPCDRFIIATAKLLHLRVVTGDERFRGYGVEMLK
;
A
#
# COMPACT_ATOMS: atom_id res chain seq x y z
N MET A 1 -2.47 10.30 2.07
CA MET A 1 -1.89 9.05 2.60
C MET A 1 -1.85 7.98 1.54
N ILE A 2 -1.03 6.98 1.75
CA ILE A 2 -0.93 5.80 0.90
C ILE A 2 -1.03 4.54 1.78
N LEU A 3 -1.78 3.54 1.30
CA LEU A 3 -1.83 2.23 1.96
C LEU A 3 -0.69 1.37 1.43
N ASP A 4 0.01 0.63 2.30
CA ASP A 4 0.84 -0.46 1.81
C ASP A 4 -0.06 -1.64 1.42
N THR A 5 0.51 -2.71 0.89
CA THR A 5 -0.27 -3.84 0.40
C THR A 5 -1.08 -4.49 1.52
N CYS A 6 -0.49 -4.67 2.70
CA CYS A 6 -1.23 -5.21 3.85
C CYS A 6 -2.35 -4.26 4.29
N GLY A 7 -2.10 -2.96 4.33
CA GLY A 7 -3.11 -1.96 4.65
C GLY A 7 -4.30 -2.00 3.70
N LEU A 8 -4.03 -2.19 2.42
CA LEU A 8 -5.08 -2.34 1.41
C LEU A 8 -5.92 -3.60 1.66
N ILE A 9 -5.26 -4.72 1.92
CA ILE A 9 -5.95 -5.99 2.20
C ILE A 9 -6.78 -5.88 3.48
N TRP A 10 -6.23 -5.28 4.52
CA TRP A 10 -6.94 -5.09 5.78
C TRP A 10 -8.18 -4.20 5.62
N LEU A 11 -8.05 -3.12 4.86
CA LEU A 11 -9.20 -2.25 4.59
C LEU A 11 -10.30 -2.99 3.85
N ALA A 12 -9.93 -3.74 2.83
CA ALA A 12 -10.89 -4.52 2.03
C ALA A 12 -11.60 -5.60 2.85
N ALA A 13 -10.89 -6.22 3.78
CA ALA A 13 -11.43 -7.30 4.62
C ALA A 13 -12.17 -6.80 5.87
N GLY A 14 -12.13 -5.50 6.16
CA GLY A 14 -12.65 -4.98 7.42
C GLY A 14 -11.89 -5.52 8.63
N SER A 15 -10.59 -5.74 8.49
CA SER A 15 -9.74 -6.36 9.49
C SER A 15 -9.53 -5.47 10.71
N LYS A 16 -9.49 -6.07 11.90
CA LYS A 16 -9.16 -5.39 13.16
C LYS A 16 -7.68 -4.99 13.25
N GLU A 17 -6.85 -5.42 12.31
CA GLU A 17 -5.46 -4.97 12.22
C GLU A 17 -5.37 -3.45 12.00
N LEU A 18 -6.34 -2.85 11.31
CA LEU A 18 -6.46 -1.40 11.23
C LEU A 18 -7.15 -0.86 12.48
N SER A 19 -6.48 0.07 13.15
CA SER A 19 -7.04 0.72 14.33
C SER A 19 -8.24 1.61 13.97
N ALA A 20 -9.04 1.95 14.98
CA ALA A 20 -10.12 2.92 14.82
C ALA A 20 -9.58 4.29 14.37
N ASP A 21 -8.40 4.69 14.86
CA ASP A 21 -7.76 5.94 14.45
C ASP A 21 -7.35 5.91 12.99
N ALA A 22 -6.79 4.80 12.51
CA ALA A 22 -6.43 4.64 11.10
C ALA A 22 -7.68 4.70 10.21
N LEU A 23 -8.75 4.01 10.59
CA LEU A 23 -10.01 4.05 9.83
C LEU A 23 -10.60 5.45 9.77
N ARG A 24 -10.59 6.19 10.90
CA ARG A 24 -11.06 7.58 10.90
C ARG A 24 -10.21 8.47 10.00
N ALA A 25 -8.89 8.30 10.00
CA ALA A 25 -8.01 9.07 9.15
C ALA A 25 -8.23 8.76 7.66
N ILE A 26 -8.46 7.48 7.32
CA ILE A 26 -8.78 7.07 5.95
C ILE A 26 -10.10 7.72 5.51
N ASP A 27 -11.13 7.66 6.35
CA ASP A 27 -12.44 8.25 6.03
C ASP A 27 -12.39 9.77 5.87
N ALA A 28 -11.53 10.45 6.64
CA ALA A 28 -11.42 11.90 6.62
C ALA A 28 -10.52 12.43 5.50
N ALA A 29 -9.69 11.59 4.89
CA ALA A 29 -8.76 12.00 3.85
C ALA A 29 -9.50 12.31 2.54
N GLU A 30 -9.10 13.40 1.87
CA GLU A 30 -9.65 13.71 0.54
C GLU A 30 -9.28 12.65 -0.49
N VAL A 31 -8.05 12.17 -0.45
CA VAL A 31 -7.54 11.15 -1.36
C VAL A 31 -6.72 10.13 -0.57
N VAL A 32 -7.03 8.86 -0.77
CA VAL A 32 -6.24 7.75 -0.26
C VAL A 32 -5.66 7.01 -1.46
N HIS A 33 -4.34 6.89 -1.47
CA HIS A 33 -3.60 6.30 -2.59
C HIS A 33 -3.23 4.85 -2.33
N VAL A 34 -3.08 4.10 -3.40
CA VAL A 34 -2.40 2.81 -3.42
C VAL A 34 -1.39 2.81 -4.55
N SER A 35 -0.27 2.14 -4.38
CA SER A 35 0.70 1.97 -5.46
C SER A 35 0.26 0.86 -6.40
N ALA A 36 0.48 1.04 -7.70
CA ALA A 36 0.27 -0.02 -8.69
C ALA A 36 1.06 -1.30 -8.35
N ILE A 37 2.17 -1.18 -7.59
CA ILE A 37 2.94 -2.34 -7.16
C ILE A 37 2.14 -3.26 -6.23
N SER A 38 1.16 -2.73 -5.51
CA SER A 38 0.29 -3.55 -4.68
C SER A 38 -0.57 -4.49 -5.52
N ALA A 39 -1.00 -4.06 -6.70
CA ALA A 39 -1.70 -4.93 -7.63
C ALA A 39 -0.84 -6.11 -8.06
N PHE A 40 0.44 -5.86 -8.37
CA PHE A 40 1.40 -6.92 -8.68
C PHE A 40 1.57 -7.88 -7.52
N GLU A 41 1.80 -7.36 -6.33
CA GLU A 41 2.04 -8.19 -5.15
C GLU A 41 0.84 -9.08 -4.82
N ILE A 42 -0.36 -8.53 -4.90
CA ILE A 42 -1.60 -9.27 -4.66
C ILE A 42 -1.77 -10.38 -5.71
N GLY A 43 -1.62 -10.05 -6.99
CA GLY A 43 -1.73 -11.02 -8.07
C GLY A 43 -0.69 -12.13 -7.99
N PHE A 44 0.54 -11.78 -7.64
CA PHE A 44 1.65 -12.73 -7.49
C PHE A 44 1.40 -13.69 -6.32
N LYS A 45 1.04 -13.18 -5.15
CA LYS A 45 0.74 -14.01 -3.97
C LYS A 45 -0.46 -14.92 -4.20
N TYR A 46 -1.48 -14.42 -4.88
CA TYR A 46 -2.63 -15.24 -5.26
C TYR A 46 -2.22 -16.39 -6.18
N ALA A 47 -1.39 -16.11 -7.19
CA ALA A 47 -0.90 -17.12 -8.13
C ALA A 47 -0.06 -18.20 -7.43
N LEU A 48 0.67 -17.84 -6.37
CA LEU A 48 1.45 -18.79 -5.57
C LEU A 48 0.63 -19.56 -4.54
N GLY A 49 -0.65 -19.22 -4.36
CA GLY A 49 -1.49 -19.83 -3.34
C GLY A 49 -1.28 -19.26 -1.92
N ASP A 50 -0.54 -18.17 -1.79
CA ASP A 50 -0.23 -17.56 -0.49
C ASP A 50 -1.26 -16.53 -0.05
N LEU A 51 -2.21 -16.20 -0.90
CA LEU A 51 -3.28 -15.24 -0.62
C LEU A 51 -4.60 -15.75 -1.17
N ASP A 52 -5.61 -15.82 -0.30
CA ASP A 52 -6.97 -16.15 -0.71
C ASP A 52 -7.76 -14.89 -0.99
N LEU A 53 -8.46 -14.87 -2.11
CA LEU A 53 -9.37 -13.79 -2.50
C LEU A 53 -10.75 -14.38 -2.85
N PRO A 54 -11.83 -13.62 -2.65
CA PRO A 54 -13.18 -14.11 -2.97
C PRO A 54 -13.45 -14.19 -4.47
N CYS A 55 -12.56 -13.62 -5.31
CA CYS A 55 -12.69 -13.63 -6.76
C CYS A 55 -11.32 -13.42 -7.40
N ASP A 56 -11.27 -13.40 -8.71
CA ASP A 56 -10.07 -13.13 -9.49
C ASP A 56 -9.38 -11.80 -9.04
N PRO A 57 -8.03 -11.75 -8.96
CA PRO A 57 -7.32 -10.58 -8.47
C PRO A 57 -7.61 -9.29 -9.23
N GLU A 58 -7.78 -9.34 -10.55
CA GLU A 58 -8.10 -8.15 -11.34
C GLU A 58 -9.45 -7.55 -10.91
N LYS A 59 -10.47 -8.40 -10.79
CA LYS A 59 -11.79 -7.98 -10.33
C LYS A 59 -11.74 -7.49 -8.89
N TRP A 60 -11.07 -8.22 -8.01
CA TRP A 60 -10.95 -7.85 -6.60
C TRP A 60 -10.31 -6.48 -6.45
N TYR A 61 -9.19 -6.26 -7.12
CA TYR A 61 -8.46 -5.00 -7.03
C TYR A 61 -9.31 -3.83 -7.52
N HIS A 62 -9.92 -3.98 -8.70
CA HIS A 62 -10.78 -2.96 -9.27
C HIS A 62 -11.96 -2.63 -8.35
N ASP A 63 -12.63 -3.65 -7.82
CA ASP A 63 -13.80 -3.47 -6.95
C ASP A 63 -13.43 -2.80 -5.63
N VAL A 64 -12.29 -3.16 -5.04
CA VAL A 64 -11.82 -2.56 -3.78
C VAL A 64 -11.49 -1.08 -3.97
N LEU A 65 -10.80 -0.73 -5.03
CA LEU A 65 -10.49 0.67 -5.32
C LEU A 65 -11.77 1.48 -5.54
N ALA A 66 -12.70 0.95 -6.29
CA ALA A 66 -13.98 1.63 -6.55
C ALA A 66 -14.80 1.78 -5.26
N HIS A 67 -14.90 0.71 -4.47
CA HIS A 67 -15.70 0.71 -3.24
C HIS A 67 -15.20 1.71 -2.20
N HIS A 68 -13.88 1.80 -2.03
CA HIS A 68 -13.26 2.68 -1.04
C HIS A 68 -12.79 4.02 -1.61
N GLY A 69 -13.02 4.28 -2.88
CA GLY A 69 -12.61 5.54 -3.51
C GLY A 69 -11.10 5.74 -3.53
N LEU A 70 -10.33 4.66 -3.71
CA LEU A 70 -8.87 4.72 -3.69
C LEU A 70 -8.32 5.15 -5.06
N SER A 71 -7.21 5.87 -5.02
CA SER A 71 -6.53 6.37 -6.21
C SER A 71 -5.21 5.63 -6.42
N GLU A 72 -5.04 5.00 -7.58
CA GLU A 72 -3.81 4.30 -7.90
C GLU A 72 -2.71 5.27 -8.31
N VAL A 73 -1.50 5.06 -7.77
CA VAL A 73 -0.28 5.77 -8.21
C VAL A 73 0.54 4.82 -9.08
N PRO A 74 0.84 5.18 -10.32
CA PRO A 74 1.66 4.33 -11.17
C PRO A 74 3.08 4.17 -10.64
N VAL A 75 3.71 3.03 -10.93
CA VAL A 75 5.16 2.85 -10.73
C VAL A 75 5.83 3.25 -12.03
N ASP A 76 6.17 4.52 -12.14
CA ASP A 76 6.91 5.04 -13.28
C ASP A 76 8.43 4.98 -13.05
N GLY A 77 9.21 5.44 -14.03
CA GLY A 77 10.67 5.41 -13.92
C GLY A 77 11.19 6.25 -12.76
N LYS A 78 10.52 7.35 -12.42
CA LYS A 78 10.93 8.22 -11.32
C LYS A 78 10.80 7.48 -9.97
N VAL A 79 9.69 6.80 -9.75
CA VAL A 79 9.48 5.99 -8.54
C VAL A 79 10.47 4.83 -8.49
N ALA A 80 10.64 4.13 -9.61
CA ALA A 80 11.53 2.98 -9.69
C ALA A 80 12.97 3.37 -9.35
N ILE A 81 13.48 4.45 -9.93
CA ILE A 81 14.85 4.92 -9.64
C ILE A 81 14.95 5.40 -8.19
N ALA A 82 13.98 6.17 -7.70
CA ALA A 82 13.98 6.63 -6.31
C ALA A 82 14.05 5.47 -5.31
N SER A 83 13.37 4.36 -5.60
CA SER A 83 13.40 3.18 -4.73
C SER A 83 14.81 2.60 -4.57
N THR A 84 15.64 2.69 -5.61
CA THR A 84 17.01 2.16 -5.57
C THR A 84 17.95 3.00 -4.72
N LYS A 85 17.60 4.26 -4.46
CA LYS A 85 18.41 5.20 -3.68
C LYS A 85 18.07 5.19 -2.19
N LEU A 86 17.06 4.44 -1.77
CA LEU A 86 16.70 4.31 -0.36
C LEU A 86 17.75 3.51 0.41
N PRO A 87 17.98 3.82 1.70
CA PRO A 87 18.82 2.97 2.56
C PRO A 87 18.31 1.53 2.58
N LEU A 88 19.24 0.58 2.79
CA LEU A 88 18.94 -0.86 2.81
C LEU A 88 18.42 -1.31 4.18
N ILE A 89 17.37 -0.66 4.69
CA ILE A 89 16.68 -1.05 5.92
C ILE A 89 15.67 -2.16 5.59
N HIS A 90 14.89 -1.96 4.55
CA HIS A 90 13.91 -2.93 4.05
C HIS A 90 14.41 -3.49 2.71
N ARG A 91 14.35 -4.81 2.55
CA ARG A 91 14.85 -5.48 1.35
C ARG A 91 13.77 -5.81 0.32
N ASP A 92 12.51 -5.82 0.72
CA ASP A 92 11.41 -6.13 -0.18
C ASP A 92 11.24 -5.02 -1.22
N PRO A 93 11.44 -5.32 -2.53
CA PRO A 93 11.30 -4.30 -3.57
C PRO A 93 9.93 -3.65 -3.61
N CYS A 94 8.86 -4.41 -3.37
CA CYS A 94 7.49 -3.88 -3.41
C CYS A 94 7.31 -2.80 -2.35
N ASP A 95 7.75 -3.05 -1.11
CA ASP A 95 7.67 -2.06 -0.04
C ASP A 95 8.57 -0.86 -0.31
N ARG A 96 9.73 -1.07 -0.93
CA ARG A 96 10.62 0.02 -1.31
C ARG A 96 9.99 0.94 -2.36
N PHE A 97 9.23 0.41 -3.32
CA PHE A 97 8.45 1.22 -4.25
C PHE A 97 7.39 2.06 -3.53
N ILE A 98 6.71 1.48 -2.55
CA ILE A 98 5.70 2.20 -1.77
C ILE A 98 6.34 3.32 -0.95
N ILE A 99 7.47 3.05 -0.30
CA ILE A 99 8.22 4.05 0.46
C ILE A 99 8.69 5.20 -0.45
N ALA A 100 9.25 4.87 -1.61
CA ALA A 100 9.69 5.89 -2.57
C ALA A 100 8.51 6.76 -3.02
N THR A 101 7.36 6.16 -3.31
CA THR A 101 6.14 6.89 -3.68
C THR A 101 5.71 7.83 -2.56
N ALA A 102 5.68 7.34 -1.32
CA ALA A 102 5.29 8.14 -0.16
C ALA A 102 6.22 9.34 0.02
N LYS A 103 7.52 9.15 -0.15
CA LYS A 103 8.50 10.24 -0.01
C LYS A 103 8.38 11.26 -1.14
N LEU A 104 8.21 10.82 -2.38
CA LEU A 104 8.05 11.71 -3.52
C LEU A 104 6.79 12.56 -3.45
N LEU A 105 5.70 12.01 -2.94
CA LEU A 105 4.40 12.69 -2.87
C LEU A 105 4.11 13.26 -1.48
N HIS A 106 5.04 13.14 -0.54
CA HIS A 106 4.89 13.62 0.84
C HIS A 106 3.65 13.04 1.53
N LEU A 107 3.48 11.73 1.41
CA LEU A 107 2.34 11.01 1.97
C LEU A 107 2.75 10.24 3.23
N ARG A 108 1.88 10.22 4.24
CA ARG A 108 2.01 9.25 5.32
C ARG A 108 1.53 7.88 4.85
N VAL A 109 2.05 6.83 5.47
CA VAL A 109 1.81 5.45 5.06
C VAL A 109 1.00 4.71 6.10
N VAL A 110 -0.07 4.07 5.67
CA VAL A 110 -0.82 3.12 6.52
C VAL A 110 -0.14 1.77 6.37
N THR A 111 0.56 1.35 7.40
CA THR A 111 1.35 0.11 7.41
C THR A 111 1.51 -0.44 8.82
N GLY A 112 1.59 -1.75 8.94
CA GLY A 112 1.96 -2.42 10.19
C GLY A 112 3.44 -2.78 10.28
N ASP A 113 4.23 -2.45 9.26
CA ASP A 113 5.64 -2.82 9.20
C ASP A 113 6.52 -1.72 9.78
N GLU A 114 7.11 -1.98 10.96
CA GLU A 114 7.96 -1.02 11.66
C GLU A 114 9.21 -0.64 10.87
N ARG A 115 9.64 -1.43 9.90
CA ARG A 115 10.80 -1.10 9.05
C ARG A 115 10.59 0.16 8.23
N PHE A 116 9.34 0.55 7.96
CA PHE A 116 9.03 1.81 7.28
C PHE A 116 9.47 3.04 8.08
N ARG A 117 9.49 2.94 9.40
CA ARG A 117 9.86 4.05 10.28
C ARG A 117 11.27 4.57 10.01
N GLY A 118 12.19 3.68 9.67
CA GLY A 118 13.58 4.03 9.40
C GLY A 118 13.80 4.90 8.17
N TYR A 119 12.76 5.10 7.35
CA TYR A 119 12.85 5.93 6.14
C TYR A 119 12.33 7.36 6.33
N GLY A 120 11.94 7.72 7.53
CA GLY A 120 11.43 9.07 7.81
C GLY A 120 10.03 9.34 7.26
N VAL A 121 9.28 8.29 6.91
CA VAL A 121 7.87 8.44 6.55
C VAL A 121 7.01 8.40 7.81
N GLU A 122 5.96 9.21 7.85
CA GLU A 122 4.98 9.15 8.91
C GLU A 122 4.13 7.88 8.75
N MET A 123 4.03 7.10 9.81
CA MET A 123 3.29 5.84 9.81
C MET A 123 1.96 5.97 10.55
N LEU A 124 0.97 5.23 10.05
CA LEU A 124 -0.34 5.09 10.68
C LEU A 124 -0.75 3.63 10.61
N LYS A 125 -1.32 3.13 11.70
CA LYS A 125 -1.74 1.72 11.72
C LYS A 125 -3.16 1.57 12.24
#